data_d651f9ef7bb72f69a7d8986ba1b42102
#
_entry.id   d651f9ef7bb72f69a7d8986ba1b42102
#
_cell.length_a   1.000
_cell.length_b   1.000
_cell.length_c   1.000
_cell.angle_alpha   90.00
_cell.angle_beta   90.00
_cell.angle_gamma   90.00
#
_symmetry.space_group_name_H-M   'P 1'
#
loop_
_entity.id
_entity.type
_entity.pdbx_description
1 polymer ?
#
loop_
_entity_poly.entity_id
_entity_poly.type
_entity_poly.pdbx_seq_one_letter_code
_entity_poly.pdbx_strand_id
1 'polypeptide(L)'
;MKRKKAIVTAVVVVLVIGAGIAAWLRFREGKEVGVIRVSGNIEVTDVDVSFKIPGRLLQRSVDEGMSVLAGQPVARLDSADLEREVSMKEAELQAVEAVLREFVAGSRPQEIARARAAVAAAQAEAERLSGDFDRAKALHARDVISRQEFEKAKAAFEVADQRRKEAKASLLLAEEGPRQEQIEQSRARVRQAREALELARTRLSYATIASPLVGVVLSKNVEPGDYVAAGTPVVTVGSLKDPWLRAYIEETDLGRVKVGQPVEVTADTFPGKKYAGRVSFIAPQAEFTPKNVQTRKERVKLVYRIKVDVSNPDMELKPGMPADAAIRTEERSEVRNGRYTN
;
A
#
# COMPACT_ATOMS: atom_id res chain seq x y z
N MET A 1 81.10 -23.36 49.66
CA MET A 1 79.72 -23.72 49.23
C MET A 1 78.69 -22.64 49.38
N LYS A 2 78.83 -21.70 50.34
CA LYS A 2 77.79 -20.64 50.58
C LYS A 2 77.65 -19.63 49.43
N ARG A 3 78.71 -19.20 48.74
CA ARG A 3 78.69 -18.23 47.65
C ARG A 3 77.98 -18.75 46.36
N LYS A 4 78.04 -20.03 46.03
CA LYS A 4 77.36 -20.62 44.86
C LYS A 4 75.83 -20.68 45.08
N LYS A 5 75.38 -20.96 46.30
CA LYS A 5 73.90 -20.94 46.64
C LYS A 5 73.32 -19.54 46.57
N ALA A 6 74.06 -18.52 46.96
CA ALA A 6 73.61 -17.14 46.88
C ALA A 6 73.38 -16.62 45.44
N ILE A 7 74.32 -17.04 44.51
CA ILE A 7 74.23 -16.69 43.12
C ILE A 7 73.02 -17.38 42.44
N VAL A 8 72.81 -18.68 42.75
CA VAL A 8 71.60 -19.39 42.23
C VAL A 8 70.31 -18.80 42.71
N THR A 9 70.24 -18.41 43.96
CA THR A 9 69.05 -17.76 44.53
C THR A 9 68.78 -16.40 43.89
N ALA A 10 69.84 -15.61 43.63
CA ALA A 10 69.68 -14.30 42.94
C ALA A 10 69.21 -14.48 41.48
N VAL A 11 69.69 -15.48 40.73
CA VAL A 11 69.24 -15.76 39.35
C VAL A 11 67.77 -16.22 39.34
N VAL A 12 67.35 -17.07 40.27
CA VAL A 12 65.90 -17.47 40.37
C VAL A 12 65.02 -16.33 40.67
N VAL A 13 65.39 -15.41 41.56
CA VAL A 13 64.62 -14.21 41.92
C VAL A 13 64.49 -13.30 40.72
N VAL A 14 65.57 -13.09 39.92
CA VAL A 14 65.50 -12.26 38.68
C VAL A 14 64.62 -12.92 37.64
N LEU A 15 64.62 -14.24 37.48
CA LEU A 15 63.74 -14.97 36.56
C LEU A 15 62.26 -14.88 36.98
N VAL A 16 61.96 -14.97 38.25
CA VAL A 16 60.59 -14.85 38.80
C VAL A 16 60.09 -13.42 38.60
N ILE A 17 60.92 -12.41 38.88
CA ILE A 17 60.55 -10.99 38.65
C ILE A 17 60.39 -10.75 37.13
N GLY A 18 61.27 -11.28 36.28
CA GLY A 18 61.14 -11.17 34.80
C GLY A 18 59.88 -11.85 34.27
N ALA A 19 59.56 -13.04 34.76
CA ALA A 19 58.30 -13.74 34.43
C ALA A 19 57.06 -12.99 34.99
N GLY A 20 57.12 -12.41 36.18
CA GLY A 20 56.07 -11.57 36.74
C GLY A 20 55.82 -10.28 35.91
N ILE A 21 56.89 -9.61 35.46
CA ILE A 21 56.79 -8.42 34.61
C ILE A 21 56.27 -8.83 33.23
N ALA A 22 56.73 -9.94 32.64
CA ALA A 22 56.23 -10.41 31.36
C ALA A 22 54.76 -10.85 31.42
N ALA A 23 54.35 -11.51 32.50
CA ALA A 23 52.97 -11.83 32.76
C ALA A 23 52.12 -10.52 32.97
N TRP A 24 52.62 -9.58 33.76
CA TRP A 24 51.95 -8.30 33.98
C TRP A 24 51.84 -7.48 32.68
N LEU A 25 52.84 -7.47 31.81
CA LEU A 25 52.80 -6.84 30.50
C LEU A 25 51.82 -7.54 29.55
N ARG A 26 51.69 -8.87 29.59
CA ARG A 26 50.69 -9.62 28.83
C ARG A 26 49.25 -9.43 29.36
N PHE A 27 49.05 -9.35 30.67
CA PHE A 27 47.74 -9.03 31.27
C PHE A 27 47.37 -7.57 31.17
N ARG A 28 48.35 -6.69 30.85
CA ARG A 28 48.11 -5.28 30.52
C ARG A 28 47.85 -5.11 29.01
N GLU A 29 47.25 -6.13 28.36
CA GLU A 29 46.63 -5.94 27.03
C GLU A 29 45.57 -4.84 27.18
N GLY A 30 45.98 -3.68 26.66
CA GLY A 30 45.38 -2.39 26.94
C GLY A 30 43.92 -2.35 26.55
N LYS A 31 43.14 -1.85 27.45
CA LYS A 31 41.96 -1.10 27.02
C LYS A 31 42.44 -0.06 26.03
N GLU A 32 42.24 -0.29 24.73
CA GLU A 32 42.50 0.72 23.69
C GLU A 32 41.77 1.99 24.10
N VAL A 33 42.53 2.99 24.52
CA VAL A 33 42.01 4.27 24.91
C VAL A 33 41.34 4.87 23.67
N GLY A 34 40.03 5.15 23.73
CA GLY A 34 39.29 5.72 22.61
C GLY A 34 38.45 4.73 21.78
N VAL A 35 38.31 3.47 22.21
CA VAL A 35 37.41 2.51 21.56
C VAL A 35 36.42 1.92 22.56
N ILE A 36 35.13 2.02 22.27
CA ILE A 36 34.06 1.37 23.01
C ILE A 36 33.67 0.11 22.25
N ARG A 37 33.78 -1.05 22.90
CA ARG A 37 33.36 -2.33 22.32
C ARG A 37 31.99 -2.71 22.86
N VAL A 38 31.08 -3.06 21.96
CA VAL A 38 29.72 -3.49 22.27
C VAL A 38 29.39 -4.73 21.47
N SER A 39 28.62 -5.62 22.06
CA SER A 39 28.15 -6.85 21.42
C SER A 39 26.65 -6.76 21.19
N GLY A 40 26.18 -7.41 20.15
CA GLY A 40 24.75 -7.42 19.80
C GLY A 40 24.41 -8.44 18.73
N ASN A 41 23.26 -8.30 18.15
CA ASN A 41 22.80 -9.17 17.08
C ASN A 41 22.53 -8.37 15.80
N ILE A 42 22.83 -8.97 14.66
CA ILE A 42 22.45 -8.43 13.36
C ILE A 42 20.94 -8.55 13.18
N GLU A 43 20.33 -7.48 12.80
CA GLU A 43 18.91 -7.38 12.43
C GLU A 43 18.78 -6.84 11.02
N VAL A 44 17.63 -7.10 10.39
CA VAL A 44 17.31 -6.61 9.06
C VAL A 44 15.89 -5.98 9.10
N THR A 45 15.59 -5.15 8.11
CA THR A 45 14.22 -4.76 7.88
C THR A 45 13.52 -5.93 7.23
N ASP A 46 12.53 -6.47 7.90
CA ASP A 46 11.69 -7.54 7.40
C ASP A 46 10.22 -7.11 7.35
N VAL A 47 9.48 -7.71 6.44
CA VAL A 47 8.06 -7.46 6.23
C VAL A 47 7.34 -8.79 6.10
N ASP A 48 6.30 -8.93 6.91
CA ASP A 48 5.35 -10.03 6.79
C ASP A 48 4.37 -9.75 5.66
N VAL A 49 4.47 -10.54 4.60
CA VAL A 49 3.60 -10.44 3.43
C VAL A 49 2.35 -11.29 3.66
N SER A 50 1.19 -10.64 3.70
CA SER A 50 -0.10 -11.27 4.02
C SER A 50 -1.19 -10.84 3.05
N PHE A 51 -2.26 -11.68 2.95
CA PHE A 51 -3.44 -11.32 2.18
C PHE A 51 -4.35 -10.34 2.95
N LYS A 52 -5.02 -9.45 2.22
CA LYS A 52 -6.04 -8.53 2.77
C LYS A 52 -7.41 -9.20 2.92
N ILE A 53 -7.62 -10.37 2.29
CA ILE A 53 -8.85 -11.13 2.30
C ILE A 53 -8.55 -12.58 2.72
N PRO A 54 -9.50 -13.27 3.36
CA PRO A 54 -9.34 -14.69 3.65
C PRO A 54 -9.55 -15.54 2.40
N GLY A 55 -8.94 -16.72 2.36
CA GLY A 55 -9.12 -17.67 1.27
C GLY A 55 -8.20 -18.88 1.37
N ARG A 56 -8.40 -19.85 0.46
CA ARG A 56 -7.49 -20.99 0.33
C ARG A 56 -6.28 -20.59 -0.49
N LEU A 57 -5.08 -20.89 0.01
CA LEU A 57 -3.84 -20.68 -0.74
C LEU A 57 -3.78 -21.66 -1.92
N LEU A 58 -3.82 -21.14 -3.13
CA LEU A 58 -3.72 -21.94 -4.35
C LEU A 58 -2.27 -22.26 -4.68
N GLN A 59 -1.41 -21.24 -4.62
CA GLN A 59 -0.02 -21.35 -5.02
C GLN A 59 0.85 -20.36 -4.25
N ARG A 60 2.05 -20.82 -3.88
CA ARG A 60 3.16 -19.98 -3.44
C ARG A 60 4.30 -20.10 -4.46
N SER A 61 4.72 -18.97 -5.02
CA SER A 61 5.68 -18.92 -6.13
C SER A 61 7.13 -18.79 -5.67
N VAL A 62 7.35 -18.64 -4.37
CA VAL A 62 8.67 -18.42 -3.75
C VAL A 62 8.89 -19.39 -2.60
N ASP A 63 10.16 -19.68 -2.29
CA ASP A 63 10.55 -20.53 -1.16
C ASP A 63 11.63 -19.84 -0.31
N GLU A 64 11.89 -20.36 0.87
CA GLU A 64 12.91 -19.86 1.79
C GLU A 64 14.29 -19.77 1.10
N GLY A 65 14.99 -18.66 1.34
CA GLY A 65 16.27 -18.37 0.72
C GLY A 65 16.20 -17.79 -0.70
N MET A 66 15.03 -17.76 -1.35
CA MET A 66 14.89 -17.15 -2.67
C MET A 66 14.95 -15.63 -2.59
N SER A 67 15.65 -15.01 -3.54
CA SER A 67 15.65 -13.57 -3.74
C SER A 67 14.36 -13.13 -4.46
N VAL A 68 13.77 -12.02 -4.01
CA VAL A 68 12.56 -11.44 -4.59
C VAL A 68 12.74 -9.96 -4.88
N LEU A 69 12.07 -9.48 -5.91
CA LEU A 69 12.02 -8.07 -6.29
C LEU A 69 10.75 -7.41 -5.73
N ALA A 70 10.80 -6.10 -5.52
CA ALA A 70 9.61 -5.34 -5.19
C ALA A 70 8.56 -5.46 -6.31
N GLY A 71 7.29 -5.74 -5.95
CA GLY A 71 6.21 -6.00 -6.90
C GLY A 71 6.17 -7.42 -7.47
N GLN A 72 7.15 -8.28 -7.18
CA GLN A 72 7.13 -9.68 -7.63
C GLN A 72 6.04 -10.46 -6.89
N PRO A 73 5.11 -11.14 -7.62
CA PRO A 73 4.11 -12.00 -7.01
C PRO A 73 4.75 -13.13 -6.20
N VAL A 74 4.32 -13.28 -4.95
CA VAL A 74 4.84 -14.31 -4.04
C VAL A 74 3.84 -15.41 -3.73
N ALA A 75 2.54 -15.09 -3.74
CA ALA A 75 1.50 -16.08 -3.50
C ALA A 75 0.15 -15.66 -4.09
N ARG A 76 -0.73 -16.65 -4.31
CA ARG A 76 -2.07 -16.45 -4.88
C ARG A 76 -3.08 -17.35 -4.17
N LEU A 77 -4.23 -16.75 -3.81
CA LEU A 77 -5.41 -17.49 -3.35
C LEU A 77 -6.18 -18.11 -4.52
N ASP A 78 -7.04 -19.06 -4.22
CA ASP A 78 -8.10 -19.49 -5.14
C ASP A 78 -9.04 -18.30 -5.39
N SER A 79 -9.04 -17.81 -6.62
CA SER A 79 -9.75 -16.60 -7.05
C SER A 79 -11.01 -16.89 -7.88
N ALA A 80 -11.40 -18.17 -8.04
CA ALA A 80 -12.48 -18.55 -8.95
C ALA A 80 -13.81 -17.83 -8.66
N ASP A 81 -14.17 -17.66 -7.39
CA ASP A 81 -15.41 -16.96 -7.02
C ASP A 81 -15.30 -15.44 -7.23
N LEU A 82 -14.13 -14.86 -6.98
CA LEU A 82 -13.87 -13.43 -7.23
C LEU A 82 -13.88 -13.11 -8.73
N GLU A 83 -13.36 -14.01 -9.57
CA GLU A 83 -13.40 -13.88 -11.04
C GLU A 83 -14.84 -13.92 -11.56
N ARG A 84 -15.66 -14.82 -10.99
CA ARG A 84 -17.11 -14.87 -11.30
C ARG A 84 -17.83 -13.61 -10.83
N GLU A 85 -17.52 -13.08 -9.65
CA GLU A 85 -18.08 -11.80 -9.16
C GLU A 85 -17.77 -10.67 -10.15
N VAL A 86 -16.53 -10.56 -10.62
CA VAL A 86 -16.15 -9.57 -11.64
C VAL A 86 -16.96 -9.76 -12.92
N SER A 87 -17.06 -10.97 -13.43
CA SER A 87 -17.85 -11.28 -14.66
C SER A 87 -19.33 -10.91 -14.49
N MET A 88 -19.92 -11.18 -13.32
CA MET A 88 -21.31 -10.78 -13.03
C MET A 88 -21.47 -9.26 -13.04
N LYS A 89 -20.53 -8.51 -12.43
CA LYS A 89 -20.57 -7.04 -12.42
C LYS A 89 -20.32 -6.42 -13.79
N GLU A 90 -19.51 -7.05 -14.64
CA GLU A 90 -19.34 -6.66 -16.04
C GLU A 90 -20.66 -6.82 -16.84
N ALA A 91 -21.35 -7.93 -16.66
CA ALA A 91 -22.64 -8.16 -17.31
C ALA A 91 -23.71 -7.17 -16.80
N GLU A 92 -23.74 -6.87 -15.50
CA GLU A 92 -24.64 -5.86 -14.91
C GLU A 92 -24.38 -4.47 -15.51
N LEU A 93 -23.10 -4.06 -15.61
CA LEU A 93 -22.72 -2.79 -16.25
C LEU A 93 -23.18 -2.74 -17.71
N GLN A 94 -22.95 -3.78 -18.47
CA GLN A 94 -23.38 -3.86 -19.88
C GLN A 94 -24.92 -3.72 -20.01
N ALA A 95 -25.69 -4.33 -19.09
CA ALA A 95 -27.14 -4.24 -19.11
C ALA A 95 -27.62 -2.79 -18.86
N VAL A 96 -27.09 -2.11 -17.83
CA VAL A 96 -27.50 -0.73 -17.56
C VAL A 96 -26.99 0.26 -18.61
N GLU A 97 -25.86 0.01 -19.24
CA GLU A 97 -25.36 0.78 -20.40
C GLU A 97 -26.27 0.60 -21.62
N ALA A 98 -26.82 -0.59 -21.85
CA ALA A 98 -27.79 -0.83 -22.92
C ALA A 98 -29.07 0.00 -22.70
N VAL A 99 -29.59 0.05 -21.46
CA VAL A 99 -30.74 0.90 -21.10
C VAL A 99 -30.44 2.39 -21.31
N LEU A 100 -29.24 2.84 -20.93
CA LEU A 100 -28.83 4.23 -21.20
C LEU A 100 -28.80 4.53 -22.70
N ARG A 101 -28.24 3.62 -23.50
CA ARG A 101 -28.21 3.77 -24.97
C ARG A 101 -29.62 3.86 -25.55
N GLU A 102 -30.57 3.05 -25.04
CA GLU A 102 -31.99 3.13 -25.44
C GLU A 102 -32.60 4.49 -25.15
N PHE A 103 -32.42 5.02 -23.92
CA PHE A 103 -32.93 6.36 -23.58
C PHE A 103 -32.29 7.47 -24.42
N VAL A 104 -30.97 7.41 -24.62
CA VAL A 104 -30.25 8.41 -25.43
C VAL A 104 -30.63 8.35 -26.91
N ALA A 105 -30.93 7.17 -27.44
CA ALA A 105 -31.40 6.99 -28.81
C ALA A 105 -32.79 7.59 -29.02
N GLY A 106 -33.62 7.71 -27.97
CA GLY A 106 -34.96 8.28 -28.04
C GLY A 106 -35.97 7.38 -28.76
N SER A 107 -37.03 8.04 -29.31
CA SER A 107 -38.08 7.32 -30.07
C SER A 107 -37.51 6.72 -31.35
N ARG A 108 -38.03 5.56 -31.73
CA ARG A 108 -37.62 4.89 -32.95
C ARG A 108 -38.01 5.71 -34.18
N PRO A 109 -37.23 5.74 -35.25
CA PRO A 109 -37.55 6.49 -36.49
C PRO A 109 -38.92 6.15 -37.05
N GLN A 110 -39.40 4.87 -36.87
CA GLN A 110 -40.71 4.44 -37.32
C GLN A 110 -41.84 5.04 -36.50
N GLU A 111 -41.63 5.27 -35.20
CA GLU A 111 -42.62 5.92 -34.30
C GLU A 111 -42.78 7.39 -34.66
N ILE A 112 -41.67 8.07 -34.91
CA ILE A 112 -41.67 9.47 -35.41
C ILE A 112 -42.34 9.56 -36.81
N ALA A 113 -42.03 8.67 -37.72
CA ALA A 113 -42.65 8.62 -39.04
C ALA A 113 -44.17 8.40 -38.97
N ARG A 114 -44.62 7.51 -38.06
CA ARG A 114 -46.06 7.28 -37.82
C ARG A 114 -46.73 8.54 -37.27
N ALA A 115 -46.12 9.22 -36.31
CA ALA A 115 -46.66 10.44 -35.75
C ALA A 115 -46.73 11.58 -36.81
N ARG A 116 -45.71 11.69 -37.66
CA ARG A 116 -45.74 12.64 -38.81
C ARG A 116 -46.84 12.36 -39.80
N ALA A 117 -47.10 11.11 -40.14
CA ALA A 117 -48.22 10.71 -40.98
C ALA A 117 -49.57 11.05 -40.38
N ALA A 118 -49.72 10.86 -39.03
CA ALA A 118 -50.93 11.26 -38.34
C ALA A 118 -51.18 12.78 -38.35
N VAL A 119 -50.12 13.59 -38.21
CA VAL A 119 -50.18 15.03 -38.37
C VAL A 119 -50.61 15.42 -39.79
N ALA A 120 -50.05 14.81 -40.83
CA ALA A 120 -50.40 15.08 -42.20
C ALA A 120 -51.88 14.76 -42.50
N ALA A 121 -52.38 13.64 -42.01
CA ALA A 121 -53.78 13.26 -42.16
C ALA A 121 -54.73 14.23 -41.46
N ALA A 122 -54.43 14.59 -40.19
CA ALA A 122 -55.25 15.56 -39.44
C ALA A 122 -55.20 16.98 -40.03
N GLN A 123 -54.06 17.36 -40.59
CA GLN A 123 -53.88 18.64 -41.30
C GLN A 123 -54.77 18.70 -42.54
N ALA A 124 -54.70 17.67 -43.37
CA ALA A 124 -55.52 17.62 -44.60
C ALA A 124 -57.04 17.67 -44.30
N GLU A 125 -57.49 16.98 -43.24
CA GLU A 125 -58.91 17.03 -42.83
C GLU A 125 -59.30 18.39 -42.27
N ALA A 126 -58.47 19.04 -41.47
CA ALA A 126 -58.70 20.38 -40.97
C ALA A 126 -58.75 21.42 -42.08
N GLU A 127 -57.88 21.34 -43.07
CA GLU A 127 -57.86 22.18 -44.27
C GLU A 127 -59.15 22.02 -45.10
N ARG A 128 -59.57 20.77 -45.34
CA ARG A 128 -60.84 20.49 -46.03
C ARG A 128 -62.03 21.10 -45.31
N LEU A 129 -62.20 20.88 -43.99
CA LEU A 129 -63.30 21.40 -43.22
C LEU A 129 -63.23 22.91 -42.98
N SER A 130 -62.03 23.52 -42.99
CA SER A 130 -61.87 24.97 -43.02
C SER A 130 -62.49 25.58 -44.28
N GLY A 131 -62.17 24.97 -45.47
CA GLY A 131 -62.79 25.40 -46.72
C GLY A 131 -64.31 25.24 -46.75
N ASP A 132 -64.82 24.15 -46.16
CA ASP A 132 -66.29 23.96 -46.01
C ASP A 132 -66.94 25.01 -45.12
N PHE A 133 -66.27 25.30 -43.93
CA PHE A 133 -66.71 26.36 -43.02
C PHE A 133 -66.69 27.76 -43.68
N ASP A 134 -65.66 28.12 -44.42
CA ASP A 134 -65.56 29.40 -45.08
C ASP A 134 -66.62 29.54 -46.16
N ARG A 135 -66.95 28.47 -46.90
CA ARG A 135 -68.09 28.45 -47.83
C ARG A 135 -69.46 28.65 -47.10
N ALA A 136 -69.67 27.89 -46.02
CA ALA A 136 -70.87 27.98 -45.20
C ALA A 136 -70.99 29.38 -44.62
N LYS A 137 -69.96 30.02 -44.15
CA LYS A 137 -69.90 31.37 -43.64
C LYS A 137 -70.31 32.39 -44.70
N ALA A 138 -69.81 32.27 -45.95
CA ALA A 138 -70.17 33.14 -47.04
C ALA A 138 -71.64 32.99 -47.47
N LEU A 139 -72.18 31.75 -47.48
CA LEU A 139 -73.57 31.47 -47.84
C LEU A 139 -74.56 31.92 -46.72
N HIS A 140 -74.22 31.74 -45.45
CA HIS A 140 -74.99 32.20 -44.29
C HIS A 140 -75.13 33.75 -44.26
N ALA A 141 -74.02 34.46 -44.54
CA ALA A 141 -74.01 35.92 -44.68
C ALA A 141 -74.91 36.47 -45.76
N ARG A 142 -75.37 35.60 -46.72
CA ARG A 142 -76.32 35.92 -47.79
C ARG A 142 -77.67 35.28 -47.58
N ASP A 143 -77.95 34.78 -46.36
CA ASP A 143 -79.18 34.09 -45.97
C ASP A 143 -79.60 32.91 -46.87
N VAL A 144 -78.52 32.20 -47.52
CA VAL A 144 -78.76 31.08 -48.42
C VAL A 144 -78.88 29.77 -47.66
N ILE A 145 -78.24 29.66 -46.46
CA ILE A 145 -78.28 28.47 -45.58
C ILE A 145 -78.82 28.79 -44.17
N SER A 146 -79.31 27.72 -43.52
CA SER A 146 -79.82 27.84 -42.19
C SER A 146 -78.70 28.09 -41.15
N ARG A 147 -79.06 28.72 -40.03
CA ARG A 147 -78.09 28.83 -38.87
C ARG A 147 -77.59 27.48 -38.37
N GLN A 148 -78.43 26.48 -38.38
CA GLN A 148 -78.09 25.13 -37.95
C GLN A 148 -76.97 24.53 -38.87
N GLU A 149 -77.08 24.72 -40.18
CA GLU A 149 -76.10 24.26 -41.14
C GLU A 149 -74.74 25.01 -40.99
N PHE A 150 -74.79 26.32 -40.74
CA PHE A 150 -73.55 27.09 -40.42
C PHE A 150 -72.90 26.60 -39.11
N GLU A 151 -73.70 26.48 -37.99
CA GLU A 151 -73.11 25.99 -36.72
C GLU A 151 -72.55 24.56 -36.84
N LYS A 152 -73.15 23.68 -37.65
CA LYS A 152 -72.68 22.37 -37.93
C LYS A 152 -71.34 22.41 -38.65
N ALA A 153 -71.15 23.23 -39.69
CA ALA A 153 -69.88 23.40 -40.42
C ALA A 153 -68.79 23.98 -39.48
N LYS A 154 -69.14 24.95 -38.68
CA LYS A 154 -68.25 25.54 -37.65
C LYS A 154 -67.78 24.50 -36.65
N ALA A 155 -68.67 23.74 -36.05
CA ALA A 155 -68.34 22.69 -35.05
C ALA A 155 -67.46 21.63 -35.69
N ALA A 156 -67.75 21.22 -36.93
CA ALA A 156 -66.92 20.23 -37.65
C ALA A 156 -65.50 20.73 -37.83
N PHE A 157 -65.32 21.99 -38.25
CA PHE A 157 -63.93 22.57 -38.38
C PHE A 157 -63.23 22.66 -37.01
N GLU A 158 -63.96 23.18 -35.96
CA GLU A 158 -63.33 23.28 -34.64
C GLU A 158 -62.87 21.95 -34.10
N VAL A 159 -63.62 20.85 -34.26
CA VAL A 159 -63.22 19.49 -33.89
C VAL A 159 -61.98 19.03 -34.68
N ALA A 160 -61.95 19.28 -36.00
CA ALA A 160 -60.80 18.90 -36.81
C ALA A 160 -59.52 19.69 -36.46
N ASP A 161 -59.67 20.98 -36.15
CA ASP A 161 -58.53 21.78 -35.68
C ASP A 161 -58.00 21.32 -34.33
N GLN A 162 -58.86 20.91 -33.41
CA GLN A 162 -58.37 20.30 -32.13
C GLN A 162 -57.66 18.98 -32.38
N ARG A 163 -58.16 18.11 -33.28
CA ARG A 163 -57.44 16.85 -33.64
C ARG A 163 -56.07 17.13 -34.28
N ARG A 164 -55.98 18.14 -35.13
CA ARG A 164 -54.70 18.56 -35.71
C ARG A 164 -53.71 19.01 -34.62
N LYS A 165 -54.15 19.79 -33.62
CA LYS A 165 -53.35 20.24 -32.47
C LYS A 165 -52.89 19.05 -31.63
N GLU A 166 -53.77 18.09 -31.35
CA GLU A 166 -53.47 16.88 -30.63
C GLU A 166 -52.41 16.03 -31.36
N ALA A 167 -52.56 15.82 -32.68
CA ALA A 167 -51.61 15.10 -33.47
C ALA A 167 -50.22 15.80 -33.48
N LYS A 168 -50.18 17.14 -33.57
CA LYS A 168 -48.93 17.91 -33.48
C LYS A 168 -48.26 17.77 -32.10
N ALA A 169 -49.03 17.82 -31.02
CA ALA A 169 -48.49 17.63 -29.69
C ALA A 169 -47.91 16.21 -29.52
N SER A 170 -48.61 15.20 -30.05
CA SER A 170 -48.09 13.81 -30.04
C SER A 170 -46.80 13.63 -30.83
N LEU A 171 -46.67 14.31 -31.97
CA LEU A 171 -45.41 14.31 -32.74
C LEU A 171 -44.29 14.97 -31.94
N LEU A 172 -44.54 16.13 -31.36
CA LEU A 172 -43.54 16.83 -30.54
C LEU A 172 -43.04 15.95 -29.39
N LEU A 173 -43.92 15.28 -28.66
CA LEU A 173 -43.53 14.32 -27.61
C LEU A 173 -42.70 13.17 -28.15
N ALA A 174 -43.04 12.67 -29.36
CA ALA A 174 -42.23 11.60 -29.98
C ALA A 174 -40.84 12.09 -30.43
N GLU A 175 -40.74 13.33 -30.90
CA GLU A 175 -39.48 13.96 -31.30
C GLU A 175 -38.61 14.39 -30.12
N GLU A 176 -39.19 14.85 -29.03
CA GLU A 176 -38.49 15.16 -27.76
C GLU A 176 -37.92 13.91 -27.10
N GLY A 177 -38.61 12.78 -27.24
CA GLY A 177 -38.15 11.50 -26.67
C GLY A 177 -38.23 11.46 -25.15
N PRO A 178 -37.36 10.66 -24.51
CA PRO A 178 -37.29 10.50 -23.05
C PRO A 178 -36.92 11.81 -22.35
N ARG A 179 -37.45 12.02 -21.14
CA ARG A 179 -37.15 13.21 -20.36
C ARG A 179 -35.68 13.22 -19.93
N GLN A 180 -35.08 14.40 -19.79
CA GLN A 180 -33.70 14.58 -19.37
C GLN A 180 -33.42 13.92 -18.01
N GLU A 181 -34.39 13.97 -17.08
CA GLU A 181 -34.27 13.36 -15.75
C GLU A 181 -34.13 11.82 -15.85
N GLN A 182 -34.81 11.20 -16.84
CA GLN A 182 -34.71 9.74 -17.07
C GLN A 182 -33.32 9.38 -17.60
N ILE A 183 -32.78 10.19 -18.50
CA ILE A 183 -31.41 10.02 -19.04
C ILE A 183 -30.39 10.20 -17.90
N GLU A 184 -30.54 11.24 -17.08
CA GLU A 184 -29.64 11.49 -15.94
C GLU A 184 -29.72 10.39 -14.88
N GLN A 185 -30.91 9.89 -14.59
CA GLN A 185 -31.08 8.73 -13.71
C GLN A 185 -30.39 7.49 -14.27
N SER A 186 -30.53 7.24 -15.57
CA SER A 186 -29.87 6.11 -16.21
C SER A 186 -28.32 6.28 -16.20
N ARG A 187 -27.82 7.49 -16.45
CA ARG A 187 -26.40 7.80 -16.30
C ARG A 187 -25.88 7.55 -14.87
N ALA A 188 -26.66 7.90 -13.87
CA ALA A 188 -26.31 7.65 -12.47
C ALA A 188 -26.24 6.13 -12.18
N ARG A 189 -27.15 5.32 -12.74
CA ARG A 189 -27.10 3.85 -12.63
C ARG A 189 -25.86 3.26 -13.29
N VAL A 190 -25.48 3.77 -14.46
CA VAL A 190 -24.23 3.34 -15.13
C VAL A 190 -23.02 3.66 -14.25
N ARG A 191 -22.93 4.85 -13.66
CA ARG A 191 -21.82 5.16 -12.74
C ARG A 191 -21.82 4.23 -11.54
N GLN A 192 -22.96 3.97 -10.92
CA GLN A 192 -23.08 3.03 -9.79
C GLN A 192 -22.60 1.62 -10.16
N ALA A 193 -23.01 1.07 -11.30
CA ALA A 193 -22.61 -0.24 -11.75
C ALA A 193 -21.10 -0.30 -12.08
N ARG A 194 -20.53 0.79 -12.61
CA ARG A 194 -19.10 0.90 -12.88
C ARG A 194 -18.28 0.87 -11.59
N GLU A 195 -18.69 1.62 -10.57
CA GLU A 195 -18.02 1.61 -9.27
C GLU A 195 -18.13 0.24 -8.59
N ALA A 196 -19.27 -0.46 -8.75
CA ALA A 196 -19.43 -1.82 -8.25
C ALA A 196 -18.48 -2.80 -8.94
N LEU A 197 -18.26 -2.67 -10.25
CA LEU A 197 -17.29 -3.45 -10.99
C LEU A 197 -15.85 -3.18 -10.53
N GLU A 198 -15.47 -1.92 -10.37
CA GLU A 198 -14.14 -1.55 -9.88
C GLU A 198 -13.88 -2.07 -8.46
N LEU A 199 -14.89 -2.08 -7.59
CA LEU A 199 -14.79 -2.71 -6.27
C LEU A 199 -14.54 -4.22 -6.37
N ALA A 200 -15.25 -4.92 -7.27
CA ALA A 200 -15.04 -6.35 -7.49
C ALA A 200 -13.63 -6.64 -8.04
N ARG A 201 -13.14 -5.84 -8.98
CA ARG A 201 -11.77 -5.94 -9.51
C ARG A 201 -10.71 -5.70 -8.43
N THR A 202 -10.94 -4.71 -7.57
CA THR A 202 -10.07 -4.42 -6.42
C THR A 202 -10.01 -5.61 -5.47
N ARG A 203 -11.15 -6.25 -5.16
CA ARG A 203 -11.19 -7.48 -4.34
C ARG A 203 -10.45 -8.63 -5.00
N LEU A 204 -10.62 -8.81 -6.30
CA LEU A 204 -9.87 -9.82 -7.06
C LEU A 204 -8.36 -9.58 -7.00
N SER A 205 -7.90 -8.33 -7.07
CA SER A 205 -6.49 -8.00 -6.95
C SER A 205 -5.89 -8.41 -5.60
N TYR A 206 -6.69 -8.44 -4.52
CA TYR A 206 -6.27 -8.88 -3.20
C TYR A 206 -6.03 -10.40 -3.11
N ALA A 207 -6.46 -11.17 -4.11
CA ALA A 207 -6.17 -12.60 -4.20
C ALA A 207 -4.72 -12.90 -4.61
N THR A 208 -3.95 -11.91 -5.01
CA THR A 208 -2.52 -12.04 -5.31
C THR A 208 -1.74 -11.07 -4.44
N ILE A 209 -0.72 -11.57 -3.74
CA ILE A 209 0.20 -10.74 -2.96
C ILE A 209 1.56 -10.72 -3.59
N ALA A 210 2.21 -9.57 -3.49
CA ALA A 210 3.54 -9.33 -4.02
C ALA A 210 4.49 -8.85 -2.92
N SER A 211 5.79 -9.06 -3.10
CA SER A 211 6.79 -8.53 -2.18
C SER A 211 6.79 -6.99 -2.20
N PRO A 212 6.73 -6.32 -1.04
CA PRO A 212 6.78 -4.87 -0.97
C PRO A 212 8.20 -4.31 -1.11
N LEU A 213 9.23 -5.16 -0.97
CA LEU A 213 10.63 -4.76 -1.01
C LEU A 213 11.49 -5.75 -1.81
N VAL A 214 12.68 -5.31 -2.17
CA VAL A 214 13.75 -6.18 -2.70
C VAL A 214 14.44 -6.87 -1.54
N GLY A 215 14.47 -8.19 -1.52
CA GLY A 215 15.04 -8.94 -0.40
C GLY A 215 15.12 -10.43 -0.63
N VAL A 216 15.22 -11.15 0.47
CA VAL A 216 15.25 -12.62 0.50
C VAL A 216 14.11 -13.11 1.38
N VAL A 217 13.46 -14.19 0.98
CA VAL A 217 12.45 -14.86 1.79
C VAL A 217 13.12 -15.49 3.00
N LEU A 218 12.81 -14.97 4.19
CA LEU A 218 13.38 -15.44 5.46
C LEU A 218 12.66 -16.66 6.02
N SER A 219 11.32 -16.67 5.88
CA SER A 219 10.49 -17.79 6.33
C SER A 219 9.24 -17.94 5.48
N LYS A 220 8.72 -19.14 5.43
CA LYS A 220 7.41 -19.51 4.91
C LYS A 220 6.53 -20.00 6.08
N ASN A 221 5.31 -19.47 6.16
CA ASN A 221 4.44 -19.75 7.31
C ASN A 221 3.20 -20.57 6.94
N VAL A 222 2.89 -20.70 5.63
CA VAL A 222 1.72 -21.43 5.13
C VAL A 222 2.05 -22.18 3.84
N GLU A 223 1.36 -23.29 3.61
CA GLU A 223 1.55 -24.14 2.43
C GLU A 223 0.35 -24.09 1.46
N PRO A 224 0.56 -24.34 0.16
CA PRO A 224 -0.55 -24.48 -0.78
C PRO A 224 -1.58 -25.50 -0.30
N GLY A 225 -2.86 -25.12 -0.33
CA GLY A 225 -3.97 -25.90 0.20
C GLY A 225 -4.49 -25.42 1.56
N ASP A 226 -3.70 -24.68 2.33
CA ASP A 226 -4.12 -24.13 3.61
C ASP A 226 -5.15 -23.00 3.42
N TYR A 227 -6.04 -22.86 4.41
CA TYR A 227 -6.94 -21.73 4.49
C TYR A 227 -6.36 -20.65 5.37
N VAL A 228 -6.14 -19.45 4.81
CA VAL A 228 -5.52 -18.30 5.49
C VAL A 228 -6.56 -17.22 5.81
N ALA A 229 -6.45 -16.66 7.00
CA ALA A 229 -7.22 -15.48 7.39
C ALA A 229 -6.55 -14.19 6.87
N ALA A 230 -7.32 -13.11 6.77
CA ALA A 230 -6.74 -11.80 6.45
C ALA A 230 -5.70 -11.39 7.50
N GLY A 231 -4.54 -10.91 7.04
CA GLY A 231 -3.42 -10.51 7.90
C GLY A 231 -2.52 -11.65 8.38
N THR A 232 -2.83 -12.92 8.06
CA THR A 232 -1.94 -14.04 8.38
C THR A 232 -0.67 -13.95 7.52
N PRO A 233 0.54 -13.89 8.11
CA PRO A 233 1.79 -13.90 7.35
C PRO A 233 1.91 -15.16 6.49
N VAL A 234 2.11 -14.98 5.19
CA VAL A 234 2.33 -16.10 4.24
C VAL A 234 3.82 -16.37 4.09
N VAL A 235 4.58 -15.32 3.89
CA VAL A 235 6.04 -15.32 3.87
C VAL A 235 6.56 -14.06 4.55
N THR A 236 7.75 -14.15 5.14
CA THR A 236 8.49 -13.00 5.66
C THR A 236 9.64 -12.70 4.71
N VAL A 237 9.72 -11.47 4.20
CA VAL A 237 10.79 -11.02 3.30
C VAL A 237 11.67 -10.01 4.01
N GLY A 238 12.99 -10.24 4.02
CA GLY A 238 13.97 -9.37 4.66
C GLY A 238 14.97 -8.76 3.69
N SER A 239 15.35 -7.49 3.91
CA SER A 239 16.41 -6.83 3.17
C SER A 239 17.77 -7.16 3.78
N LEU A 240 18.53 -8.04 3.13
CA LEU A 240 19.88 -8.41 3.62
C LEU A 240 20.97 -7.40 3.22
N LYS A 241 20.69 -6.44 2.34
CA LYS A 241 21.71 -5.47 1.87
C LYS A 241 22.04 -4.42 2.92
N ASP A 242 21.05 -4.03 3.71
CA ASP A 242 21.15 -2.96 4.67
C ASP A 242 20.80 -3.46 6.09
N PRO A 243 21.56 -4.42 6.63
CA PRO A 243 21.36 -4.87 7.99
C PRO A 243 21.86 -3.82 8.98
N TRP A 244 21.43 -3.96 10.22
CA TRP A 244 21.99 -3.19 11.32
C TRP A 244 22.34 -4.09 12.49
N LEU A 245 23.32 -3.66 13.27
CA LEU A 245 23.62 -4.28 14.54
C LEU A 245 22.79 -3.59 15.62
N ARG A 246 21.97 -4.36 16.33
CA ARG A 246 21.35 -3.94 17.58
C ARG A 246 22.27 -4.29 18.73
N ALA A 247 22.87 -3.28 19.33
CA ALA A 247 23.79 -3.44 20.45
C ALA A 247 23.37 -2.54 21.62
N TYR A 248 24.01 -2.74 22.77
CA TYR A 248 23.73 -2.01 23.99
C TYR A 248 25.00 -1.39 24.54
N ILE A 249 24.93 -0.11 24.95
CA ILE A 249 26.02 0.59 25.62
C ILE A 249 25.64 0.84 27.08
N GLU A 250 26.65 0.82 27.97
CA GLU A 250 26.46 1.18 29.36
C GLU A 250 26.24 2.70 29.50
N GLU A 251 25.48 3.13 30.51
CA GLU A 251 25.23 4.54 30.82
C GLU A 251 26.52 5.36 30.90
N THR A 252 27.59 4.77 31.48
CA THR A 252 28.91 5.39 31.64
C THR A 252 29.58 5.76 30.32
N ASP A 253 29.23 5.07 29.22
CA ASP A 253 29.80 5.26 27.90
C ASP A 253 28.93 6.12 26.99
N LEU A 254 27.66 6.34 27.36
CA LEU A 254 26.67 7.09 26.56
C LEU A 254 27.16 8.46 26.12
N GLY A 255 27.82 9.21 27.03
CA GLY A 255 28.32 10.54 26.73
C GLY A 255 29.45 10.61 25.67
N ARG A 256 30.05 9.44 25.35
CA ARG A 256 31.15 9.32 24.36
C ARG A 256 30.69 8.81 23.02
N VAL A 257 29.46 8.30 22.91
CA VAL A 257 28.89 7.76 21.67
C VAL A 257 27.92 8.80 21.08
N LYS A 258 28.06 9.11 19.81
CA LYS A 258 27.22 10.04 19.07
C LYS A 258 26.71 9.41 17.78
N VAL A 259 25.51 9.80 17.36
CA VAL A 259 25.01 9.43 16.03
C VAL A 259 25.95 9.96 14.95
N GLY A 260 26.22 9.13 13.96
CA GLY A 260 27.13 9.43 12.85
C GLY A 260 28.55 8.92 13.04
N GLN A 261 28.95 8.45 14.23
CA GLN A 261 30.29 7.92 14.46
C GLN A 261 30.56 6.65 13.64
N PRO A 262 31.76 6.52 13.07
CA PRO A 262 32.18 5.30 12.36
C PRO A 262 32.39 4.14 13.34
N VAL A 263 31.98 2.97 12.91
CA VAL A 263 32.04 1.72 13.68
C VAL A 263 32.66 0.62 12.82
N GLU A 264 33.51 -0.18 13.38
CA GLU A 264 33.99 -1.41 12.80
C GLU A 264 33.19 -2.58 13.41
N VAL A 265 32.46 -3.32 12.57
CA VAL A 265 31.67 -4.47 13.00
C VAL A 265 32.38 -5.75 12.58
N THR A 266 32.45 -6.72 13.47
CA THR A 266 33.01 -8.05 13.25
C THR A 266 32.01 -9.12 13.66
N ALA A 267 31.91 -10.19 12.90
CA ALA A 267 31.04 -11.33 13.21
C ALA A 267 31.92 -12.59 13.40
N ASP A 268 31.60 -13.40 14.41
CA ASP A 268 32.33 -14.61 14.73
C ASP A 268 32.36 -15.61 13.56
N THR A 269 31.31 -15.61 12.74
CA THR A 269 31.18 -16.46 11.55
C THR A 269 32.24 -16.17 10.48
N PHE A 270 32.76 -14.92 10.44
CA PHE A 270 33.74 -14.47 9.45
C PHE A 270 34.99 -13.90 10.14
N PRO A 271 35.88 -14.75 10.71
CA PRO A 271 37.03 -14.30 11.46
C PRO A 271 37.94 -13.41 10.62
N GLY A 272 38.30 -12.23 11.14
CA GLY A 272 39.20 -11.28 10.48
C GLY A 272 38.54 -10.38 9.43
N LYS A 273 37.27 -10.61 9.04
CA LYS A 273 36.52 -9.70 8.16
C LYS A 273 35.90 -8.57 8.98
N LYS A 274 36.10 -7.34 8.53
CA LYS A 274 35.59 -6.13 9.17
C LYS A 274 34.57 -5.50 8.23
N TYR A 275 33.38 -5.20 8.79
CA TYR A 275 32.33 -4.53 8.07
C TYR A 275 32.26 -3.07 8.54
N ALA A 276 32.25 -2.15 7.60
CA ALA A 276 32.09 -0.75 7.90
C ALA A 276 30.65 -0.45 8.33
N GLY A 277 30.53 0.24 9.46
CA GLY A 277 29.22 0.65 9.97
C GLY A 277 29.24 2.08 10.49
N ARG A 278 28.07 2.57 10.88
CA ARG A 278 27.87 3.88 11.47
C ARG A 278 26.75 3.84 12.49
N VAL A 279 26.95 4.51 13.64
CA VAL A 279 25.88 4.68 14.62
C VAL A 279 24.75 5.52 13.99
N SER A 280 23.58 4.93 13.80
CA SER A 280 22.43 5.59 13.21
C SER A 280 21.39 6.03 14.24
N PHE A 281 21.34 5.35 15.40
CA PHE A 281 20.36 5.65 16.44
C PHE A 281 20.89 5.32 17.82
N ILE A 282 20.49 6.11 18.82
CA ILE A 282 20.70 5.86 20.24
C ILE A 282 19.35 6.04 20.93
N ALA A 283 18.92 5.01 21.67
CA ALA A 283 17.63 5.06 22.38
C ALA A 283 17.60 6.18 23.42
N PRO A 284 16.52 7.00 23.49
CA PRO A 284 16.41 8.08 24.47
C PRO A 284 16.09 7.56 25.88
N GLN A 285 15.68 6.30 26.00
CA GLN A 285 15.32 5.65 27.26
C GLN A 285 16.24 4.48 27.52
N ALA A 286 16.62 4.33 28.81
CA ALA A 286 17.39 3.19 29.26
C ALA A 286 16.52 1.92 29.25
N GLU A 287 17.14 0.82 28.87
CA GLU A 287 16.59 -0.53 28.97
C GLU A 287 17.32 -1.30 30.08
N PHE A 288 16.62 -2.23 30.70
CA PHE A 288 17.27 -3.14 31.65
C PHE A 288 17.87 -4.30 30.86
N THR A 289 19.13 -4.69 31.23
CA THR A 289 19.71 -5.90 30.63
C THR A 289 18.77 -7.09 30.86
N PRO A 290 18.39 -7.84 29.81
CA PRO A 290 17.50 -8.99 29.94
C PRO A 290 18.29 -10.20 30.52
N LYS A 291 18.80 -10.10 31.74
CA LYS A 291 19.32 -11.23 32.50
C LYS A 291 18.35 -11.54 33.62
N ASN A 292 17.88 -12.78 33.68
CA ASN A 292 17.23 -13.35 34.84
C ASN A 292 18.22 -13.35 36.00
N VAL A 293 18.23 -12.29 36.82
CA VAL A 293 19.14 -12.14 37.95
C VAL A 293 18.50 -12.76 39.16
N GLN A 294 19.05 -13.88 39.62
CA GLN A 294 18.62 -14.58 40.83
C GLN A 294 19.36 -14.16 42.10
N THR A 295 20.23 -13.14 42.08
CA THR A 295 21.01 -12.75 43.26
C THR A 295 20.95 -11.25 43.54
N ARG A 296 20.81 -10.90 44.85
CA ARG A 296 20.66 -9.53 45.39
C ARG A 296 21.89 -8.61 45.19
N LYS A 297 22.99 -9.05 44.59
CA LYS A 297 24.25 -8.29 44.48
C LYS A 297 24.57 -7.73 43.11
N GLU A 298 23.91 -8.13 42.07
CA GLU A 298 24.08 -7.50 40.77
C GLU A 298 23.05 -6.38 40.61
N ARG A 299 23.51 -5.13 40.74
CA ARG A 299 22.72 -3.97 40.35
C ARG A 299 22.39 -4.12 38.88
N VAL A 300 21.12 -4.06 38.57
CA VAL A 300 20.64 -3.99 37.18
C VAL A 300 21.39 -2.84 36.52
N LYS A 301 22.28 -3.14 35.58
CA LYS A 301 22.99 -2.09 34.80
C LYS A 301 22.01 -1.50 33.81
N LEU A 302 21.86 -0.18 33.87
CA LEU A 302 21.12 0.56 32.86
C LEU A 302 21.96 0.56 31.56
N VAL A 303 21.34 0.15 30.49
CA VAL A 303 21.94 0.12 29.14
C VAL A 303 21.07 0.89 28.17
N TYR A 304 21.70 1.47 27.18
CA TYR A 304 21.01 2.17 26.11
C TYR A 304 21.18 1.39 24.81
N ARG A 305 20.08 1.09 24.15
CA ARG A 305 20.10 0.44 22.86
C ARG A 305 20.67 1.40 21.81
N ILE A 306 21.58 0.89 21.00
CA ILE A 306 22.08 1.59 19.83
C ILE A 306 21.80 0.78 18.58
N LYS A 307 21.63 1.48 17.48
CA LYS A 307 21.56 0.90 16.13
C LYS A 307 22.79 1.35 15.35
N VAL A 308 23.47 0.40 14.78
CA VAL A 308 24.63 0.61 13.91
C VAL A 308 24.29 0.07 12.54
N ASP A 309 24.10 0.93 11.55
CA ASP A 309 23.86 0.51 10.17
C ASP A 309 25.17 -0.07 9.62
N VAL A 310 25.09 -1.23 8.99
CA VAL A 310 26.25 -2.00 8.52
C VAL A 310 26.16 -2.26 7.03
N SER A 311 27.23 -2.03 6.30
CA SER A 311 27.28 -2.34 4.87
C SER A 311 27.47 -3.85 4.66
N ASN A 312 26.58 -4.47 3.88
CA ASN A 312 26.59 -5.91 3.62
C ASN A 312 26.39 -6.23 2.11
N PRO A 313 27.31 -5.77 1.24
CA PRO A 313 27.15 -5.92 -0.21
C PRO A 313 27.07 -7.38 -0.66
N ASP A 314 27.77 -8.27 0.03
CA ASP A 314 27.83 -9.70 -0.28
C ASP A 314 26.72 -10.52 0.39
N MET A 315 25.82 -9.86 1.15
CA MET A 315 24.69 -10.47 1.90
C MET A 315 25.13 -11.63 2.83
N GLU A 316 26.35 -11.55 3.37
CA GLU A 316 26.92 -12.56 4.28
C GLU A 316 26.34 -12.44 5.71
N LEU A 317 26.13 -11.20 6.18
CA LEU A 317 25.51 -10.97 7.47
C LEU A 317 24.01 -11.28 7.37
N LYS A 318 23.55 -12.15 8.27
CA LYS A 318 22.16 -12.63 8.31
C LYS A 318 21.52 -12.23 9.65
N PRO A 319 20.19 -12.07 9.69
CA PRO A 319 19.48 -11.75 10.92
C PRO A 319 19.72 -12.83 11.98
N GLY A 320 19.90 -12.40 13.22
CA GLY A 320 20.18 -13.25 14.37
C GLY A 320 21.66 -13.57 14.58
N MET A 321 22.57 -13.26 13.65
CA MET A 321 24.01 -13.45 13.85
C MET A 321 24.53 -12.57 14.99
N PRO A 322 25.26 -13.13 15.97
CA PRO A 322 26.01 -12.33 16.93
C PRO A 322 27.14 -11.58 16.24
N ALA A 323 27.33 -10.33 16.66
CA ALA A 323 28.42 -9.50 16.13
C ALA A 323 28.89 -8.49 17.20
N ASP A 324 30.18 -8.17 17.12
CA ASP A 324 30.82 -7.17 17.96
C ASP A 324 31.07 -5.89 17.16
N ALA A 325 30.95 -4.76 17.84
CA ALA A 325 31.21 -3.47 17.23
C ALA A 325 32.22 -2.67 18.05
N ALA A 326 33.21 -2.12 17.36
CA ALA A 326 34.22 -1.23 17.90
C ALA A 326 33.89 0.22 17.46
N ILE A 327 33.37 1.03 18.37
CA ILE A 327 33.02 2.43 18.14
C ILE A 327 34.24 3.28 18.45
N ARG A 328 34.74 4.03 17.47
CA ARG A 328 35.85 4.97 17.69
C ARG A 328 35.31 6.23 18.32
N THR A 329 35.78 6.56 19.53
CA THR A 329 35.46 7.79 20.24
C THR A 329 36.61 8.77 20.07
N GLU A 330 36.30 10.03 19.79
CA GLU A 330 37.32 11.10 19.79
C GLU A 330 37.91 11.22 21.19
N GLU A 331 39.26 11.27 21.30
CA GLU A 331 39.93 11.63 22.55
C GLU A 331 39.41 12.99 23.03
N ARG A 332 38.98 13.03 24.28
CA ARG A 332 38.74 14.30 24.97
C ARG A 332 40.08 15.02 25.03
N SER A 333 40.32 15.97 24.11
CA SER A 333 41.43 16.88 24.23
C SER A 333 41.31 17.55 25.62
N GLU A 334 42.18 17.18 26.53
CA GLU A 334 42.32 17.88 27.81
C GLU A 334 42.49 19.36 27.51
N VAL A 335 41.51 20.18 27.95
CA VAL A 335 41.61 21.61 28.01
C VAL A 335 42.78 21.90 28.95
N ARG A 336 43.96 22.14 28.35
CA ARG A 336 45.17 22.59 29.00
C ARG A 336 44.83 23.91 29.68
N ASN A 337 44.73 23.90 31.01
CA ASN A 337 44.59 25.06 31.87
C ASN A 337 45.60 26.14 31.48
N GLY A 338 45.14 27.13 30.71
CA GLY A 338 45.86 28.38 30.54
C GLY A 338 45.78 29.15 31.85
N ARG A 339 46.94 29.21 32.52
CA ARG A 339 47.16 30.07 33.68
C ARG A 339 46.73 31.50 33.34
N TYR A 340 45.78 32.02 34.10
CA TYR A 340 45.62 33.48 34.23
C TYR A 340 46.76 33.98 35.12
N THR A 341 47.70 34.71 34.55
CA THR A 341 48.57 35.63 35.26
C THR A 341 48.14 37.04 34.94
N ASN A 342 47.76 37.75 36.02
CA ASN A 342 47.57 39.17 36.22
C ASN A 342 46.70 39.96 35.22
#